data_40bb3756aa653558b854f87f655cc16a
#
_entry.id   40bb3756aa653558b854f87f655cc16a
#
_cell.length_a   1.000
_cell.length_b   1.000
_cell.length_c   1.000
_cell.angle_alpha   90.00
_cell.angle_beta   90.00
_cell.angle_gamma   90.00
#
_symmetry.space_group_name_H-M   'P 1'
#
loop_
_entity.id
_entity.type
_entity.pdbx_description
1 polymer ?
#
loop_
_entity_poly.entity_id
_entity_poly.type
_entity_poly.pdbx_seq_one_letter_code
_entity_poly.pdbx_strand_id
1 'polypeptide(L)'
;MEKKKLEDFERCVFNIDMVEVFVNIGPMSNKKYNLLVPAQKEIMDDIRENGELITFIGEAHLENASEFKNYPPHCKVGTKEAEFISDFNEYLRYVNTLIYRKNSINGMLNPKLLEDLKMMTNLKEVIFTGVCEDLCVMDFARTFARYMDELNRTVKMFVSSNAVDTFDSEYHNREHWKSVAKEVMESAGIQYVMDFNELKKNEKELDLRKCV
;
A
#
# COMPACT_ATOMS: atom_id res chain seq x y z
N MET A 1 -0.75 -15.06 -19.20
CA MET A 1 0.13 -15.28 -18.02
C MET A 1 -0.64 -16.22 -17.09
N GLU A 2 0.02 -17.24 -16.52
CA GLU A 2 -0.62 -18.17 -15.59
C GLU A 2 -0.66 -17.58 -14.18
N LYS A 3 -1.66 -18.01 -13.38
CA LYS A 3 -1.78 -17.63 -11.97
C LYS A 3 -0.71 -18.34 -11.16
N LYS A 4 0.17 -17.56 -10.51
CA LYS A 4 1.16 -18.09 -9.57
C LYS A 4 0.51 -18.53 -8.25
N LYS A 5 1.16 -19.42 -7.52
CA LYS A 5 0.85 -19.69 -6.11
C LYS A 5 1.45 -18.61 -5.23
N LEU A 6 0.94 -18.46 -4.00
CA LEU A 6 1.43 -17.45 -3.06
C LEU A 6 2.92 -17.62 -2.74
N GLU A 7 3.39 -18.85 -2.62
CA GLU A 7 4.79 -19.20 -2.37
C GLU A 7 5.76 -18.80 -3.48
N ASP A 8 5.25 -18.59 -4.72
CA ASP A 8 6.08 -18.31 -5.89
C ASP A 8 6.35 -16.81 -6.11
N PHE A 9 5.70 -15.93 -5.35
CA PHE A 9 5.91 -14.49 -5.48
C PHE A 9 7.16 -14.05 -4.73
N GLU A 10 8.02 -13.32 -5.44
CA GLU A 10 9.21 -12.70 -4.89
C GLU A 10 9.02 -11.21 -4.59
N ARG A 11 8.09 -10.56 -5.31
CA ARG A 11 7.81 -9.13 -5.20
C ARG A 11 6.30 -8.87 -5.06
N CYS A 12 5.96 -7.83 -4.29
CA CYS A 12 4.59 -7.39 -4.14
C CYS A 12 4.50 -5.86 -4.06
N VAL A 13 3.53 -5.27 -4.74
CA VAL A 13 3.09 -3.89 -4.44
C VAL A 13 1.81 -3.93 -3.64
N PHE A 14 1.78 -3.18 -2.52
CA PHE A 14 0.58 -2.89 -1.75
C PHE A 14 0.07 -1.51 -2.10
N ASN A 15 -1.07 -1.43 -2.79
CA ASN A 15 -1.77 -0.19 -3.07
C ASN A 15 -2.88 0.00 -2.03
N ILE A 16 -2.72 1.02 -1.19
CA ILE A 16 -3.49 1.19 0.04
C ILE A 16 -4.46 2.37 -0.13
N ASP A 17 -5.73 2.10 0.06
CA ASP A 17 -6.84 3.06 0.14
C ASP A 17 -6.99 4.02 -1.03
N MET A 18 -6.59 3.64 -2.21
CA MET A 18 -6.95 4.36 -3.43
C MET A 18 -8.41 4.03 -3.81
N VAL A 19 -9.31 4.40 -2.93
CA VAL A 19 -10.77 4.20 -3.07
C VAL A 19 -11.48 5.52 -3.32
N GLU A 20 -12.69 5.45 -3.86
CA GLU A 20 -13.45 6.61 -4.34
C GLU A 20 -13.66 7.68 -3.25
N VAL A 21 -13.91 7.27 -1.99
CA VAL A 21 -14.14 8.22 -0.89
C VAL A 21 -12.95 9.12 -0.59
N PHE A 22 -11.74 8.62 -0.78
CA PHE A 22 -10.53 9.42 -0.51
C PHE A 22 -10.06 10.18 -1.74
N VAL A 23 -10.39 9.72 -2.96
CA VAL A 23 -9.85 10.34 -4.18
C VAL A 23 -10.86 11.25 -4.86
N ASN A 24 -12.11 10.80 -5.05
CA ASN A 24 -13.03 11.46 -5.98
C ASN A 24 -14.33 11.95 -5.36
N ILE A 25 -14.91 11.24 -4.39
CA ILE A 25 -16.28 11.50 -3.92
C ILE A 25 -16.37 11.59 -2.39
N GLY A 26 -17.34 12.36 -1.91
CA GLY A 26 -17.60 12.51 -0.49
C GLY A 26 -16.73 13.57 0.21
N PRO A 27 -17.01 13.81 1.50
CA PRO A 27 -16.40 14.91 2.25
C PRO A 27 -14.93 14.68 2.60
N MET A 28 -14.44 13.45 2.50
CA MET A 28 -13.04 13.10 2.79
C MET A 28 -12.19 13.03 1.51
N SER A 29 -12.78 13.33 0.34
CA SER A 29 -12.06 13.22 -0.93
C SER A 29 -11.05 14.35 -1.13
N ASN A 30 -9.88 13.99 -1.64
CA ASN A 30 -8.87 14.93 -2.07
C ASN A 30 -8.43 14.60 -3.51
N LYS A 31 -8.92 15.37 -4.48
CA LYS A 31 -8.62 15.15 -5.90
C LYS A 31 -7.14 15.26 -6.25
N LYS A 32 -6.31 15.86 -5.37
CA LYS A 32 -4.86 15.87 -5.56
C LYS A 32 -4.25 14.45 -5.54
N TYR A 33 -4.91 13.49 -4.91
CA TYR A 33 -4.45 12.09 -4.92
C TYR A 33 -4.48 11.47 -6.32
N ASN A 34 -5.23 12.02 -7.26
CA ASN A 34 -5.12 11.60 -8.66
C ASN A 34 -3.74 11.86 -9.27
N LEU A 35 -2.95 12.78 -8.71
CA LEU A 35 -1.56 13.04 -9.14
C LEU A 35 -0.61 11.89 -8.80
N LEU A 36 -0.98 11.00 -7.89
CA LEU A 36 -0.20 9.82 -7.52
C LEU A 36 -0.38 8.66 -8.51
N VAL A 37 -1.52 8.65 -9.23
CA VAL A 37 -1.91 7.55 -10.11
C VAL A 37 -0.85 7.19 -11.14
N PRO A 38 -0.21 8.14 -11.86
CA PRO A 38 0.83 7.80 -12.82
C PRO A 38 2.01 7.03 -12.20
N ALA A 39 2.53 7.48 -11.05
CA ALA A 39 3.64 6.82 -10.36
C ALA A 39 3.24 5.43 -9.82
N GLN A 40 2.02 5.31 -9.28
CA GLN A 40 1.50 4.03 -8.82
C GLN A 40 1.33 3.03 -9.97
N LYS A 41 0.85 3.50 -11.14
CA LYS A 41 0.74 2.67 -12.36
C LYS A 41 2.09 2.21 -12.86
N GLU A 42 3.11 3.09 -12.88
CA GLU A 42 4.47 2.74 -13.29
C GLU A 42 5.02 1.58 -12.44
N ILE A 43 4.84 1.63 -11.13
CA ILE A 43 5.23 0.55 -10.21
C ILE A 43 4.43 -0.73 -10.49
N MET A 44 3.10 -0.61 -10.62
CA MET A 44 2.24 -1.78 -10.88
C MET A 44 2.49 -2.40 -12.26
N ASP A 45 2.88 -1.62 -13.26
CA ASP A 45 3.24 -2.11 -14.59
C ASP A 45 4.50 -2.98 -14.51
N ASP A 46 5.55 -2.52 -13.82
CA ASP A 46 6.76 -3.34 -13.59
C ASP A 46 6.44 -4.64 -12.86
N ILE A 47 5.65 -4.59 -11.79
CA ILE A 47 5.22 -5.78 -11.05
C ILE A 47 4.45 -6.74 -11.97
N ARG A 48 3.53 -6.24 -12.77
CA ARG A 48 2.72 -7.02 -13.70
C ARG A 48 3.55 -7.64 -14.83
N GLU A 49 4.45 -6.88 -15.42
CA GLU A 49 5.32 -7.33 -16.51
C GLU A 49 6.25 -8.47 -16.07
N ASN A 50 6.67 -8.46 -14.81
CA ASN A 50 7.47 -9.52 -14.20
C ASN A 50 6.64 -10.69 -13.64
N GLY A 51 5.32 -10.67 -13.80
CA GLY A 51 4.44 -11.73 -13.31
C GLY A 51 4.28 -11.77 -11.79
N GLU A 52 4.56 -10.68 -11.10
CA GLU A 52 4.58 -10.57 -9.66
C GLU A 52 3.24 -10.10 -9.08
N LEU A 53 3.14 -9.96 -7.75
CA LEU A 53 1.88 -9.78 -7.04
C LEU A 53 1.49 -8.30 -6.91
N ILE A 54 0.27 -7.98 -7.31
CA ILE A 54 -0.37 -6.70 -6.98
C ILE A 54 -1.39 -6.95 -5.88
N THR A 55 -1.32 -6.17 -4.82
CA THR A 55 -2.27 -6.28 -3.69
C THR A 55 -2.95 -4.95 -3.43
N PHE A 56 -4.26 -4.96 -3.49
CA PHE A 56 -5.09 -3.81 -3.12
C PHE A 56 -5.62 -3.97 -1.70
N ILE A 57 -5.40 -2.97 -0.88
CA ILE A 57 -5.98 -2.85 0.46
C ILE A 57 -6.97 -1.69 0.42
N GLY A 58 -8.22 -1.92 0.75
CA GLY A 58 -9.23 -0.86 0.70
C GLY A 58 -10.18 -0.88 1.88
N GLU A 59 -10.51 0.29 2.38
CA GLU A 59 -11.53 0.41 3.42
C GLU A 59 -12.89 -0.10 2.94
N ALA A 60 -13.59 -0.76 3.86
CA ALA A 60 -14.98 -1.15 3.68
C ALA A 60 -15.59 -1.34 5.09
N HIS A 61 -16.13 -0.26 5.64
CA HIS A 61 -16.63 -0.22 7.01
C HIS A 61 -18.00 -0.89 7.15
N LEU A 62 -18.17 -1.57 8.27
CA LEU A 62 -19.49 -2.00 8.71
C LEU A 62 -20.34 -0.76 9.09
N GLU A 63 -21.67 -0.90 9.04
CA GLU A 63 -22.61 0.21 9.30
C GLU A 63 -22.37 0.92 10.66
N ASN A 64 -21.91 0.17 11.65
CA ASN A 64 -21.64 0.63 13.02
C ASN A 64 -20.16 0.59 13.37
N ALA A 65 -19.26 0.86 12.42
CA ALA A 65 -17.83 0.84 12.66
C ALA A 65 -17.45 1.76 13.82
N SER A 66 -16.60 1.27 14.72
CA SER A 66 -16.16 2.04 15.90
C SER A 66 -15.33 3.28 15.53
N GLU A 67 -14.73 3.26 14.37
CA GLU A 67 -13.94 4.35 13.80
C GLU A 67 -14.77 5.61 13.53
N PHE A 68 -16.08 5.47 13.31
CA PHE A 68 -17.00 6.59 13.15
C PHE A 68 -17.18 7.46 14.40
N LYS A 69 -16.55 7.11 15.52
CA LYS A 69 -16.42 7.99 16.70
C LYS A 69 -15.40 9.12 16.47
N ASN A 70 -14.42 8.88 15.62
CA ASN A 70 -13.32 9.80 15.35
C ASN A 70 -13.43 10.45 13.95
N TYR A 71 -14.08 9.76 13.02
CA TYR A 71 -14.26 10.19 11.62
C TYR A 71 -15.74 10.15 11.24
N PRO A 72 -16.20 11.02 10.33
CA PRO A 72 -17.58 10.92 9.83
C PRO A 72 -17.80 9.55 9.16
N PRO A 73 -19.04 9.01 9.19
CA PRO A 73 -19.35 7.78 8.48
C PRO A 73 -18.96 7.86 6.99
N HIS A 74 -18.14 6.93 6.54
CA HIS A 74 -17.60 6.88 5.18
C HIS A 74 -17.34 5.44 4.75
N CYS A 75 -17.08 5.22 3.48
CA CYS A 75 -16.56 3.97 2.93
C CYS A 75 -17.32 2.71 3.37
N LYS A 76 -18.66 2.79 3.51
CA LYS A 76 -19.45 1.65 3.96
C LYS A 76 -19.45 0.52 2.94
N VAL A 77 -19.46 -0.71 3.42
CA VAL A 77 -19.56 -1.92 2.58
C VAL A 77 -20.69 -1.79 1.57
N GLY A 78 -20.39 -2.08 0.30
CA GLY A 78 -21.37 -2.08 -0.80
C GLY A 78 -21.72 -0.70 -1.35
N THR A 79 -21.10 0.35 -0.86
CA THR A 79 -21.28 1.70 -1.41
C THR A 79 -20.20 2.02 -2.46
N LYS A 80 -20.49 2.99 -3.33
CA LYS A 80 -19.52 3.48 -4.30
C LYS A 80 -18.27 4.06 -3.64
N GLU A 81 -18.39 4.65 -2.47
CA GLU A 81 -17.28 5.17 -1.70
C GLU A 81 -16.19 4.13 -1.43
N ALA A 82 -16.60 2.86 -1.24
CA ALA A 82 -15.69 1.75 -0.97
C ALA A 82 -15.11 1.11 -2.24
N GLU A 83 -15.48 1.54 -3.43
CA GLU A 83 -14.90 1.03 -4.67
C GLU A 83 -13.49 1.60 -4.87
N PHE A 84 -12.57 0.80 -5.41
CA PHE A 84 -11.30 1.31 -5.89
C PHE A 84 -11.52 2.23 -7.09
N ILE A 85 -10.69 3.26 -7.25
CA ILE A 85 -10.82 4.18 -8.37
C ILE A 85 -10.70 3.45 -9.71
N SER A 86 -11.44 3.91 -10.71
CA SER A 86 -11.53 3.26 -12.02
C SER A 86 -10.21 3.17 -12.79
N ASP A 87 -9.26 4.04 -12.47
CA ASP A 87 -7.92 4.08 -13.06
C ASP A 87 -7.14 2.77 -12.86
N PHE A 88 -7.51 1.98 -11.84
CA PHE A 88 -6.87 0.69 -11.54
C PHE A 88 -7.65 -0.53 -12.03
N ASN A 89 -8.71 -0.37 -12.80
CA ASN A 89 -9.54 -1.47 -13.26
C ASN A 89 -8.77 -2.58 -14.01
N GLU A 90 -7.73 -2.24 -14.75
CA GLU A 90 -6.89 -3.22 -15.43
C GLU A 90 -6.06 -4.07 -14.46
N TYR A 91 -5.55 -3.47 -13.38
CA TYR A 91 -4.78 -4.16 -12.36
C TYR A 91 -5.66 -4.99 -11.42
N LEU A 92 -6.88 -4.53 -11.13
CA LEU A 92 -7.87 -5.30 -10.36
C LEU A 92 -8.29 -6.60 -11.07
N ARG A 93 -8.15 -6.66 -12.41
CA ARG A 93 -8.44 -7.86 -13.23
C ARG A 93 -7.20 -8.68 -13.55
N TYR A 94 -6.03 -8.24 -13.14
CA TYR A 94 -4.81 -8.97 -13.37
C TYR A 94 -4.83 -10.31 -12.62
N VAL A 95 -4.36 -11.38 -13.25
CA VAL A 95 -4.47 -12.75 -12.72
C VAL A 95 -3.77 -12.97 -11.38
N ASN A 96 -2.67 -12.22 -11.12
CA ASN A 96 -1.92 -12.24 -9.87
C ASN A 96 -2.24 -11.00 -9.02
N THR A 97 -3.53 -10.69 -8.87
CA THR A 97 -4.00 -9.64 -7.97
C THR A 97 -4.76 -10.23 -6.79
N LEU A 98 -4.48 -9.71 -5.60
CA LEU A 98 -5.23 -9.96 -4.37
C LEU A 98 -5.90 -8.67 -3.89
N ILE A 99 -7.09 -8.82 -3.33
CA ILE A 99 -7.88 -7.70 -2.81
C ILE A 99 -8.29 -8.02 -1.38
N TYR A 100 -7.95 -7.12 -0.46
CA TYR A 100 -8.36 -7.23 0.93
C TYR A 100 -9.15 -6.00 1.34
N ARG A 101 -10.18 -6.20 2.15
CA ARG A 101 -10.98 -5.14 2.72
C ARG A 101 -10.70 -5.01 4.22
N LYS A 102 -10.64 -3.80 4.72
CA LYS A 102 -10.39 -3.50 6.12
C LYS A 102 -11.52 -2.67 6.71
N ASN A 103 -11.79 -2.85 8.00
CA ASN A 103 -12.78 -2.12 8.78
C ASN A 103 -12.12 -1.18 9.81
N SER A 104 -10.85 -0.86 9.60
CA SER A 104 -10.05 0.05 10.43
C SER A 104 -8.89 0.60 9.62
N ILE A 105 -8.22 1.65 10.13
CA ILE A 105 -7.05 2.27 9.50
C ILE A 105 -5.99 1.23 9.10
N ASN A 106 -5.70 0.26 9.98
CA ASN A 106 -4.61 -0.69 9.74
C ASN A 106 -5.08 -1.95 8.99
N GLY A 107 -4.76 -2.03 7.70
CA GLY A 107 -5.07 -3.18 6.85
C GLY A 107 -4.38 -4.48 7.24
N MET A 108 -3.27 -4.44 7.98
CA MET A 108 -2.59 -5.65 8.49
C MET A 108 -3.43 -6.42 9.52
N LEU A 109 -4.50 -5.83 10.04
CA LEU A 109 -5.44 -6.54 10.93
C LEU A 109 -6.38 -7.48 10.18
N ASN A 110 -6.36 -7.51 8.85
CA ASN A 110 -7.15 -8.46 8.07
C ASN A 110 -6.59 -9.89 8.25
N PRO A 111 -7.36 -10.84 8.83
CA PRO A 111 -6.86 -12.19 9.13
C PRO A 111 -6.48 -12.97 7.88
N LYS A 112 -7.20 -12.78 6.76
CA LYS A 112 -6.89 -13.46 5.51
C LYS A 112 -5.57 -12.98 4.91
N LEU A 113 -5.27 -11.68 5.00
CA LEU A 113 -3.96 -11.15 4.59
C LEU A 113 -2.83 -11.78 5.41
N LEU A 114 -3.00 -11.88 6.74
CA LEU A 114 -1.98 -12.49 7.61
C LEU A 114 -1.74 -13.97 7.27
N GLU A 115 -2.80 -14.71 6.95
CA GLU A 115 -2.67 -16.10 6.47
C GLU A 115 -1.91 -16.18 5.15
N ASP A 116 -2.25 -15.33 4.18
CA ASP A 116 -1.63 -15.31 2.86
C ASP A 116 -0.15 -14.90 2.95
N LEU A 117 0.19 -13.91 3.78
CA LEU A 117 1.58 -13.51 4.03
C LEU A 117 2.45 -14.65 4.60
N LYS A 118 1.89 -15.52 5.44
CA LYS A 118 2.62 -16.72 5.92
C LYS A 118 2.98 -17.65 4.77
N MET A 119 2.10 -17.76 3.76
CA MET A 119 2.31 -18.62 2.59
C MET A 119 3.26 -18.00 1.56
N MET A 120 3.47 -16.68 1.55
CA MET A 120 4.40 -15.98 0.65
C MET A 120 5.85 -16.19 1.09
N THR A 121 6.33 -17.43 1.12
CA THR A 121 7.62 -17.80 1.71
C THR A 121 8.84 -17.28 0.94
N ASN A 122 8.68 -16.98 -0.34
CA ASN A 122 9.75 -16.46 -1.21
C ASN A 122 9.73 -14.93 -1.37
N LEU A 123 8.85 -14.23 -0.66
CA LEU A 123 8.74 -12.77 -0.75
C LEU A 123 10.04 -12.11 -0.30
N LYS A 124 10.66 -11.34 -1.20
CA LYS A 124 11.96 -10.66 -1.02
C LYS A 124 11.84 -9.15 -1.00
N GLU A 125 10.80 -8.62 -1.67
CA GLU A 125 10.64 -7.19 -1.84
C GLU A 125 9.17 -6.79 -1.81
N VAL A 126 8.88 -5.67 -1.13
CA VAL A 126 7.57 -5.06 -1.13
C VAL A 126 7.68 -3.54 -1.36
N ILE A 127 6.68 -2.99 -2.03
CA ILE A 127 6.55 -1.57 -2.28
C ILE A 127 5.19 -1.12 -1.74
N PHE A 128 5.17 -0.09 -0.90
CA PHE A 128 3.94 0.49 -0.37
C PHE A 128 3.60 1.77 -1.11
N THR A 129 2.36 1.89 -1.54
CA THR A 129 1.78 3.05 -2.24
C THR A 129 0.40 3.36 -1.70
N GLY A 130 -0.13 4.55 -1.96
CA GLY A 130 -1.51 4.90 -1.60
C GLY A 130 -1.65 6.06 -0.64
N VAL A 131 -2.76 6.10 0.09
CA VAL A 131 -3.16 7.20 0.99
C VAL A 131 -3.84 6.67 2.26
N CYS A 132 -3.88 7.41 3.37
CA CYS A 132 -3.02 8.56 3.68
C CYS A 132 -1.67 8.06 4.18
N GLU A 133 -0.59 8.76 3.78
CA GLU A 133 0.79 8.32 4.05
C GLU A 133 1.08 8.15 5.54
N ASP A 134 0.65 9.07 6.38
CA ASP A 134 0.85 9.09 7.83
C ASP A 134 -0.18 8.29 8.64
N LEU A 135 -1.19 7.76 8.00
CA LEU A 135 -2.24 6.93 8.60
C LEU A 135 -2.20 5.51 8.05
N CYS A 136 -3.02 5.23 7.07
CA CYS A 136 -3.21 3.86 6.55
C CYS A 136 -1.94 3.25 5.99
N VAL A 137 -1.14 4.02 5.24
CA VAL A 137 0.12 3.54 4.66
C VAL A 137 1.15 3.28 5.75
N MET A 138 1.37 4.24 6.65
CA MET A 138 2.35 4.12 7.74
C MET A 138 1.99 2.97 8.68
N ASP A 139 0.74 2.88 9.14
CA ASP A 139 0.31 1.82 10.04
C ASP A 139 0.45 0.43 9.40
N PHE A 140 0.06 0.31 8.13
CA PHE A 140 0.22 -0.93 7.39
C PHE A 140 1.70 -1.31 7.26
N ALA A 141 2.53 -0.42 6.74
CA ALA A 141 3.94 -0.68 6.43
C ALA A 141 4.75 -1.03 7.69
N ARG A 142 4.54 -0.30 8.79
CA ARG A 142 5.20 -0.60 10.07
C ARG A 142 4.76 -1.93 10.65
N THR A 143 3.45 -2.21 10.63
CA THR A 143 2.94 -3.49 11.13
C THR A 143 3.43 -4.64 10.25
N PHE A 144 3.51 -4.46 8.94
CA PHE A 144 4.11 -5.42 8.02
C PHE A 144 5.57 -5.69 8.39
N ALA A 145 6.38 -4.65 8.61
CA ALA A 145 7.79 -4.81 9.01
C ALA A 145 7.92 -5.65 10.29
N ARG A 146 7.15 -5.32 11.32
CA ARG A 146 7.15 -6.08 12.60
C ARG A 146 6.63 -7.51 12.42
N TYR A 147 5.69 -7.72 11.51
CA TYR A 147 5.21 -9.06 11.20
C TYR A 147 6.27 -9.91 10.47
N MET A 148 7.06 -9.30 9.58
CA MET A 148 8.21 -9.99 8.97
C MET A 148 9.29 -10.33 10.02
N ASP A 149 9.56 -9.44 10.97
CA ASP A 149 10.45 -9.72 12.12
C ASP A 149 9.95 -10.93 12.93
N GLU A 150 8.65 -10.96 13.26
CA GLU A 150 8.04 -12.10 13.99
C GLU A 150 8.17 -13.43 13.24
N LEU A 151 8.09 -13.38 11.90
CA LEU A 151 8.28 -14.56 11.05
C LEU A 151 9.76 -14.90 10.78
N ASN A 152 10.71 -14.12 11.30
CA ASN A 152 12.14 -14.22 11.01
C ASN A 152 12.45 -14.15 9.50
N ARG A 153 11.78 -13.26 8.79
CA ARG A 153 11.93 -13.06 7.33
C ARG A 153 12.55 -11.71 7.03
N THR A 154 13.57 -11.72 6.19
CA THR A 154 14.16 -10.49 5.65
C THR A 154 13.51 -10.15 4.32
N VAL A 155 12.77 -9.03 4.29
CA VAL A 155 12.11 -8.50 3.10
C VAL A 155 12.58 -7.06 2.90
N LYS A 156 12.97 -6.68 1.69
CA LYS A 156 13.24 -5.29 1.33
C LYS A 156 11.91 -4.54 1.27
N MET A 157 11.84 -3.40 1.89
CA MET A 157 10.61 -2.61 1.98
C MET A 157 10.85 -1.20 1.47
N PHE A 158 10.01 -0.74 0.55
CA PHE A 158 10.14 0.57 -0.08
C PHE A 158 8.83 1.37 -0.01
N VAL A 159 8.97 2.69 0.11
CA VAL A 159 7.92 3.66 -0.18
C VAL A 159 8.44 4.60 -1.27
N SER A 160 7.70 4.77 -2.36
CA SER A 160 8.01 5.77 -3.36
C SER A 160 7.29 7.06 -3.03
N SER A 161 8.03 8.15 -2.76
CA SER A 161 7.47 9.40 -2.23
C SER A 161 6.52 10.10 -3.20
N ASN A 162 6.64 9.82 -4.51
CA ASN A 162 5.70 10.31 -5.52
C ASN A 162 4.48 9.41 -5.73
N ALA A 163 4.38 8.28 -5.00
CA ALA A 163 3.27 7.33 -5.05
C ALA A 163 2.45 7.29 -3.74
N VAL A 164 2.77 8.16 -2.78
CA VAL A 164 2.06 8.31 -1.50
C VAL A 164 1.79 9.78 -1.20
N ASP A 165 0.73 10.07 -0.48
CA ASP A 165 0.41 11.41 -0.03
C ASP A 165 -0.56 11.40 1.16
N THR A 166 -0.70 12.56 1.82
CA THR A 166 -1.71 12.77 2.87
C THR A 166 -2.45 14.09 2.66
N PHE A 167 -3.50 14.31 3.45
CA PHE A 167 -4.32 15.52 3.38
C PHE A 167 -3.68 16.70 4.10
N ASP A 168 -4.21 17.89 3.85
CA ASP A 168 -3.85 19.12 4.53
C ASP A 168 -5.09 19.77 5.14
N SER A 169 -5.00 20.21 6.39
CA SER A 169 -6.06 20.92 7.09
C SER A 169 -5.49 21.87 8.16
N GLU A 170 -6.34 22.67 8.77
CA GLU A 170 -5.96 23.58 9.86
C GLU A 170 -5.22 22.88 11.00
N TYR A 171 -5.58 21.61 11.30
CA TYR A 171 -5.02 20.84 12.41
C TYR A 171 -4.11 19.70 11.96
N HIS A 172 -3.87 19.58 10.64
CA HIS A 172 -3.09 18.53 10.05
C HIS A 172 -2.22 19.10 8.91
N ASN A 173 -1.05 19.63 9.27
CA ASN A 173 -0.12 20.15 8.28
C ASN A 173 0.51 19.01 7.47
N ARG A 174 0.23 18.96 6.17
CA ARG A 174 0.63 17.90 5.25
C ARG A 174 2.14 17.65 5.26
N GLU A 175 2.95 18.69 5.13
CA GLU A 175 4.41 18.54 5.04
C GLU A 175 5.01 18.02 6.34
N HIS A 176 4.49 18.50 7.47
CA HIS A 176 4.91 18.00 8.79
C HIS A 176 4.60 16.51 8.94
N TRP A 177 3.36 16.09 8.64
CA TRP A 177 2.94 14.69 8.83
C TRP A 177 3.60 13.74 7.83
N LYS A 178 3.89 14.19 6.61
CA LYS A 178 4.74 13.44 5.67
C LYS A 178 6.15 13.22 6.21
N SER A 179 6.76 14.24 6.80
CA SER A 179 8.09 14.10 7.43
C SER A 179 8.05 13.10 8.59
N VAL A 180 7.05 13.20 9.46
CA VAL A 180 6.85 12.27 10.58
C VAL A 180 6.65 10.84 10.08
N ALA A 181 5.78 10.64 9.11
CA ALA A 181 5.51 9.34 8.52
C ALA A 181 6.78 8.69 7.95
N LYS A 182 7.55 9.47 7.19
CA LYS A 182 8.84 9.05 6.65
C LYS A 182 9.80 8.62 7.76
N GLU A 183 10.07 9.48 8.74
CA GLU A 183 10.98 9.18 9.86
C GLU A 183 10.56 7.91 10.61
N VAL A 184 9.27 7.77 10.85
CA VAL A 184 8.69 6.62 11.55
C VAL A 184 8.83 5.34 10.73
N MET A 185 8.58 5.37 9.42
CA MET A 185 8.74 4.20 8.55
C MET A 185 10.21 3.85 8.34
N GLU A 186 11.09 4.83 8.16
CA GLU A 186 12.55 4.61 8.07
C GLU A 186 13.10 3.96 9.35
N SER A 187 12.61 4.34 10.53
CA SER A 187 12.98 3.70 11.80
C SER A 187 12.58 2.23 11.89
N ALA A 188 11.64 1.80 11.07
CA ALA A 188 11.22 0.40 10.94
C ALA A 188 11.96 -0.36 9.83
N GLY A 189 12.97 0.26 9.19
CA GLY A 189 13.76 -0.36 8.13
C GLY A 189 13.16 -0.22 6.73
N ILE A 190 12.14 0.62 6.55
CA ILE A 190 11.51 0.89 5.27
C ILE A 190 12.31 1.99 4.56
N GLN A 191 12.67 1.78 3.31
CA GLN A 191 13.45 2.71 2.53
C GLN A 191 12.55 3.66 1.76
N TYR A 192 12.77 4.96 1.89
CA TYR A 192 12.14 5.95 1.04
C TYR A 192 12.97 6.18 -0.22
N VAL A 193 12.33 6.12 -1.37
CA VAL A 193 12.88 6.49 -2.66
C VAL A 193 12.06 7.63 -3.26
N MET A 194 12.68 8.48 -4.08
CA MET A 194 11.98 9.62 -4.67
C MET A 194 10.97 9.18 -5.71
N ASP A 195 11.36 8.22 -6.54
CA ASP A 195 10.56 7.71 -7.66
C ASP A 195 10.94 6.26 -8.01
N PHE A 196 10.26 5.73 -9.02
CA PHE A 196 10.50 4.39 -9.53
C PHE A 196 11.92 4.19 -10.07
N ASN A 197 12.55 5.22 -10.66
CA ASN A 197 13.91 5.11 -11.19
C ASN A 197 14.94 4.91 -10.08
N GLU A 198 14.78 5.61 -8.97
CA GLU A 198 15.63 5.41 -7.78
C GLU A 198 15.41 4.02 -7.17
N LEU A 199 14.15 3.55 -7.11
CA LEU A 199 13.82 2.20 -6.67
C LEU A 199 14.59 1.17 -7.50
N LYS A 200 14.54 1.25 -8.83
CA LYS A 200 15.25 0.33 -9.74
C LYS A 200 16.77 0.39 -9.60
N LYS A 201 17.35 1.52 -9.24
CA LYS A 201 18.80 1.63 -8.95
C LYS A 201 19.15 0.89 -7.66
N ASN A 202 18.37 1.11 -6.60
CA ASN A 202 18.59 0.47 -5.30
C ASN A 202 18.46 -1.06 -5.39
N GLU A 203 17.55 -1.58 -6.21
CA GLU A 203 17.44 -3.00 -6.49
C GLU A 203 18.76 -3.56 -7.07
N LYS A 204 19.34 -2.90 -8.07
CA LYS A 204 20.56 -3.34 -8.77
C LYS A 204 21.82 -3.27 -7.89
N GLU A 205 21.98 -2.21 -7.11
CA GLU A 205 23.15 -2.03 -6.24
C GLU A 205 23.20 -3.07 -5.11
N LEU A 206 22.05 -3.49 -4.60
CA LEU A 206 21.95 -4.52 -3.58
C LEU A 206 22.26 -5.92 -4.11
N ASP A 207 21.96 -6.21 -5.38
CA ASP A 207 22.31 -7.48 -5.99
C ASP A 207 23.82 -7.58 -6.25
N LEU A 208 24.49 -6.50 -6.61
CA LEU A 208 25.93 -6.45 -6.79
C LEU A 208 26.72 -6.71 -5.50
N ARG A 209 26.20 -6.29 -4.35
CA ARG A 209 26.84 -6.53 -3.04
C ARG A 209 26.74 -7.99 -2.56
N LYS A 210 25.84 -8.79 -3.13
CA LYS A 210 25.75 -10.23 -2.84
C LYS A 210 26.74 -11.08 -3.65
N CYS A 211 27.42 -10.48 -4.63
CA CYS A 211 28.41 -11.16 -5.49
C CYS A 211 29.85 -10.94 -5.02
N VAL A 212 30.07 -10.33 -3.87
CA VAL A 212 31.35 -10.13 -3.19
C VAL A 212 31.31 -10.86 -1.85
#